data_b4c6347c3e5331e97fba9be2e56c0467
#
_entry.id   b4c6347c3e5331e97fba9be2e56c0467
#
_cell.length_a   1.000
_cell.length_b   1.000
_cell.length_c   1.000
_cell.angle_alpha   90.00
_cell.angle_beta   90.00
_cell.angle_gamma   90.00
#
_symmetry.space_group_name_H-M   'P 1'
#
loop_
_entity.id
_entity.type
_entity.pdbx_description
1 polymer ?
#
loop_
_entity_poly.entity_id
_entity_poly.type
_entity_poly.pdbx_seq_one_letter_code
_entity_poly.pdbx_strand_id
1 'polypeptide(L)'
;MPAYQNAPASPGNISKFKISSNVSDKALDLSGGVVEFRYYESVLSNSITATAVVVDSGYEGDGGSVKAAKGVLDSLPIRGGERTDIAVEDNLGNKLKFKDGLYVNRVRDADPGTQKDVFFLDFASAEFFANEQQRVMQRFEGKISEHVKEIIGTINGKFEQLDNTSLSYNFIGNDRKPFYTCTWLASKAVPDKDVGSRAGFLFYQTRDGFNFRSIDKLFEQDPVKTFIFNNTGETPPEVDANVLASGTKIEKLE
;
A
#
# COMPACT_ATOMS: atom_id res chain seq x y z
N MET A 1 12.69 28.45 13.97
CA MET A 1 11.70 28.04 12.96
C MET A 1 12.45 27.27 11.89
N PRO A 2 12.13 26.02 11.60
CA PRO A 2 12.76 25.35 10.48
C PRO A 2 12.27 26.01 9.19
N ALA A 3 13.23 26.48 8.39
CA ALA A 3 12.92 27.01 7.07
C ALA A 3 12.40 25.82 6.22
N TYR A 4 11.12 25.85 5.88
CA TYR A 4 10.58 24.96 4.85
C TYR A 4 11.22 25.37 3.52
N GLN A 5 12.24 24.64 3.15
CA GLN A 5 12.77 24.74 1.80
C GLN A 5 11.68 24.16 0.87
N ASN A 6 11.21 24.97 -0.08
CA ASN A 6 10.48 24.53 -1.25
C ASN A 6 11.46 23.72 -2.14
N ALA A 7 11.87 22.56 -1.67
CA ALA A 7 12.62 21.63 -2.48
C ALA A 7 11.64 21.03 -3.51
N PRO A 8 11.95 21.08 -4.81
CA PRO A 8 11.17 20.36 -5.80
C PRO A 8 11.12 18.90 -5.39
N ALA A 9 10.01 18.22 -5.69
CA ALA A 9 9.85 16.79 -5.41
C ALA A 9 11.10 16.05 -5.92
N SER A 10 11.87 15.55 -4.99
CA SER A 10 13.12 14.87 -5.31
C SER A 10 12.80 13.43 -5.69
N PRO A 11 13.44 12.86 -6.71
CA PRO A 11 13.24 11.47 -7.06
C PRO A 11 13.55 10.59 -5.84
N GLY A 12 12.66 9.64 -5.55
CA GLY A 12 12.90 8.64 -4.51
C GLY A 12 14.03 7.71 -4.93
N ASN A 13 14.95 7.42 -4.01
CA ASN A 13 15.98 6.41 -4.20
C ASN A 13 15.52 5.08 -3.60
N ILE A 14 15.61 4.00 -4.37
CA ILE A 14 15.32 2.66 -3.88
C ILE A 14 16.54 2.14 -3.13
N SER A 15 16.49 2.20 -1.79
CA SER A 15 17.60 1.78 -0.93
C SER A 15 17.61 0.27 -0.65
N LYS A 16 16.50 -0.43 -0.90
CA LYS A 16 16.39 -1.88 -0.76
C LYS A 16 15.28 -2.40 -1.67
N PHE A 17 15.59 -3.43 -2.44
CA PHE A 17 14.61 -4.20 -3.23
C PHE A 17 15.06 -5.66 -3.30
N LYS A 18 14.75 -6.43 -2.24
CA LYS A 18 15.23 -7.79 -2.06
C LYS A 18 14.08 -8.78 -2.14
N ILE A 19 14.12 -9.66 -3.14
CA ILE A 19 13.16 -10.76 -3.31
C ILE A 19 13.75 -12.02 -2.70
N SER A 20 12.99 -12.68 -1.82
CA SER A 20 13.35 -13.95 -1.20
C SER A 20 12.55 -15.07 -1.82
N SER A 21 13.23 -16.15 -2.24
CA SER A 21 12.55 -17.33 -2.77
C SER A 21 11.63 -17.96 -1.72
N ASN A 22 10.48 -18.46 -2.15
CA ASN A 22 9.58 -19.24 -1.31
C ASN A 22 9.86 -20.76 -1.36
N VAL A 23 10.86 -21.18 -2.15
CA VAL A 23 11.21 -22.60 -2.39
C VAL A 23 12.62 -22.92 -1.91
N SER A 24 13.48 -21.91 -1.72
CA SER A 24 14.89 -22.08 -1.32
C SER A 24 15.34 -20.90 -0.45
N ASP A 25 16.46 -21.04 0.23
CA ASP A 25 17.07 -19.95 1.04
C ASP A 25 17.74 -18.85 0.20
N LYS A 26 17.50 -18.84 -1.11
CA LYS A 26 18.08 -17.83 -1.99
C LYS A 26 17.27 -16.53 -1.92
N ALA A 27 17.98 -15.44 -2.00
CA ALA A 27 17.40 -14.12 -2.15
C ALA A 27 18.23 -13.30 -3.14
N LEU A 28 17.57 -12.41 -3.85
CA LEU A 28 18.17 -11.57 -4.88
C LEU A 28 17.89 -10.10 -4.58
N ASP A 29 18.91 -9.28 -4.65
CA ASP A 29 18.79 -7.82 -4.55
C ASP A 29 18.68 -7.22 -5.96
N LEU A 30 17.56 -6.58 -6.24
CA LEU A 30 17.24 -5.94 -7.52
C LEU A 30 17.25 -4.41 -7.44
N SER A 31 17.73 -3.83 -6.33
CA SER A 31 17.68 -2.38 -6.11
C SER A 31 18.32 -1.58 -7.25
N GLY A 32 19.40 -2.10 -7.87
CA GLY A 32 20.06 -1.47 -9.02
C GLY A 32 19.34 -1.67 -10.38
N GLY A 33 18.40 -2.61 -10.47
CA GLY A 33 17.66 -2.91 -11.69
C GLY A 33 16.25 -2.31 -11.76
N VAL A 34 15.74 -1.81 -10.64
CA VAL A 34 14.39 -1.21 -10.61
C VAL A 34 14.46 0.20 -11.18
N VAL A 35 13.81 0.42 -12.31
CA VAL A 35 13.74 1.73 -12.98
C VAL A 35 12.51 2.53 -12.59
N GLU A 36 11.46 1.85 -12.14
CA GLU A 36 10.22 2.48 -11.69
C GLU A 36 9.58 1.65 -10.58
N PHE A 37 9.08 2.34 -9.57
CA PHE A 37 8.29 1.73 -8.50
C PHE A 37 7.04 2.57 -8.24
N ARG A 38 5.87 1.97 -8.33
CA ARG A 38 4.57 2.58 -8.06
C ARG A 38 3.91 1.86 -6.89
N TYR A 39 3.53 2.61 -5.89
CA TYR A 39 2.78 2.13 -4.74
C TYR A 39 1.38 2.72 -4.73
N TYR A 40 0.39 1.88 -4.45
CA TYR A 40 -1.02 2.26 -4.46
C TYR A 40 -1.66 1.96 -3.11
N GLU A 41 -2.18 2.99 -2.50
CA GLU A 41 -2.93 2.98 -1.26
C GLU A 41 -4.17 3.87 -1.42
N SER A 42 -5.34 3.36 -1.02
CA SER A 42 -6.58 4.10 -1.17
C SER A 42 -7.57 3.71 -0.08
N VAL A 43 -8.30 4.67 0.46
CA VAL A 43 -9.42 4.44 1.39
C VAL A 43 -10.56 3.63 0.78
N LEU A 44 -10.57 3.46 -0.53
CA LEU A 44 -11.54 2.65 -1.28
C LEU A 44 -10.98 1.27 -1.67
N SER A 45 -9.74 0.97 -1.31
CA SER A 45 -9.10 -0.32 -1.62
C SER A 45 -8.90 -1.17 -0.38
N ASN A 46 -9.30 -2.43 -0.44
CA ASN A 46 -9.18 -3.38 0.66
C ASN A 46 -7.76 -3.95 0.81
N SER A 47 -6.88 -3.68 -0.13
CA SER A 47 -5.51 -4.16 -0.13
C SER A 47 -4.58 -3.12 -0.73
N ILE A 48 -3.39 -3.03 -0.17
CA ILE A 48 -2.29 -2.29 -0.78
C ILE A 48 -1.70 -3.10 -1.93
N THR A 49 -1.31 -2.39 -2.99
CA THR A 49 -0.67 -2.99 -4.17
C THR A 49 0.52 -2.14 -4.59
N ALA A 50 1.45 -2.75 -5.31
CA ALA A 50 2.54 -2.02 -5.93
C ALA A 50 2.91 -2.66 -7.27
N THR A 51 3.58 -1.89 -8.12
CA THR A 51 4.16 -2.36 -9.38
C THR A 51 5.59 -1.86 -9.49
N ALA A 52 6.50 -2.72 -9.88
CA ALA A 52 7.87 -2.35 -10.22
C ALA A 52 8.18 -2.72 -11.68
N VAL A 53 8.93 -1.86 -12.35
CA VAL A 53 9.55 -2.15 -13.64
C VAL A 53 11.01 -2.46 -13.37
N VAL A 54 11.45 -3.64 -13.77
CA VAL A 54 12.80 -4.13 -13.55
C VAL A 54 13.48 -4.32 -14.89
N VAL A 55 14.70 -3.81 -15.01
CA VAL A 55 15.59 -4.02 -16.15
C VAL A 55 16.71 -4.94 -15.69
N ASP A 56 16.81 -6.09 -16.31
CA ASP A 56 17.85 -7.08 -16.07
C ASP A 56 18.90 -7.04 -17.19
N SER A 57 20.11 -6.63 -16.85
CA SER A 57 21.25 -6.60 -17.78
C SER A 57 22.14 -7.83 -17.69
N GLY A 58 21.67 -8.87 -16.99
CA GLY A 58 22.47 -10.04 -16.63
C GLY A 58 23.20 -9.82 -15.30
N TYR A 59 22.94 -10.68 -14.32
CA TYR A 59 23.60 -10.63 -13.02
C TYR A 59 25.00 -11.25 -13.13
N GLU A 60 26.05 -10.45 -12.96
CA GLU A 60 27.40 -10.96 -12.68
C GLU A 60 27.44 -11.37 -11.22
N GLY A 61 27.28 -12.66 -10.94
CA GLY A 61 27.51 -13.22 -9.61
C GLY A 61 28.94 -12.98 -9.18
N ASP A 62 29.13 -12.51 -7.95
CA ASP A 62 30.42 -12.32 -7.28
C ASP A 62 31.27 -13.59 -7.37
N GLY A 63 32.37 -13.56 -8.15
CA GLY A 63 33.32 -14.66 -8.26
C GLY A 63 33.81 -15.03 -9.65
N GLY A 64 34.53 -14.16 -10.31
CA GLY A 64 35.73 -14.41 -11.12
C GLY A 64 35.79 -15.57 -12.11
N SER A 65 34.68 -16.07 -12.67
CA SER A 65 34.74 -16.93 -13.86
C SER A 65 33.56 -16.59 -14.78
N VAL A 66 33.86 -16.41 -16.06
CA VAL A 66 32.93 -16.13 -17.14
C VAL A 66 31.94 -17.31 -17.29
N LYS A 67 30.98 -17.41 -16.38
CA LYS A 67 29.75 -18.19 -16.58
C LYS A 67 28.76 -17.25 -17.23
N ALA A 68 28.12 -17.70 -18.30
CA ALA A 68 27.06 -16.97 -18.98
C ALA A 68 26.15 -16.33 -17.93
N ALA A 69 26.03 -15.00 -18.00
CA ALA A 69 25.20 -14.23 -17.06
C ALA A 69 23.79 -14.81 -17.12
N LYS A 70 23.32 -15.40 -16.03
CA LYS A 70 21.96 -15.88 -15.91
C LYS A 70 21.08 -14.69 -15.56
N GLY A 71 20.02 -14.50 -16.32
CA GLY A 71 19.02 -13.50 -16.00
C GLY A 71 18.42 -13.71 -14.61
N VAL A 72 17.85 -12.65 -14.06
CA VAL A 72 17.19 -12.64 -12.75
C VAL A 72 16.14 -13.75 -12.65
N LEU A 73 15.30 -13.90 -13.69
CA LEU A 73 14.24 -14.92 -13.75
C LEU A 73 14.77 -16.35 -13.78
N ASP A 74 15.98 -16.54 -14.34
CA ASP A 74 16.64 -17.84 -14.39
C ASP A 74 17.35 -18.18 -13.07
N SER A 75 17.92 -17.16 -12.40
CA SER A 75 18.67 -17.35 -11.15
C SER A 75 17.75 -17.53 -9.94
N LEU A 76 16.62 -16.85 -9.94
CA LEU A 76 15.56 -16.96 -8.95
C LEU A 76 14.21 -17.07 -9.69
N PRO A 77 13.74 -18.30 -10.00
CA PRO A 77 12.48 -18.47 -10.70
C PRO A 77 11.32 -17.92 -9.86
N ILE A 78 10.87 -16.73 -10.23
CA ILE A 78 9.76 -16.05 -9.58
C ILE A 78 8.45 -16.68 -10.08
N ARG A 79 7.68 -17.27 -9.16
CA ARG A 79 6.45 -18.00 -9.47
C ARG A 79 5.19 -17.36 -8.91
N GLY A 80 5.35 -16.38 -8.03
CA GLY A 80 4.32 -15.75 -7.23
C GLY A 80 4.37 -16.17 -5.76
N GLY A 81 4.05 -15.24 -4.87
CA GLY A 81 4.10 -15.44 -3.43
C GLY A 81 5.49 -15.22 -2.81
N GLU A 82 6.49 -14.85 -3.58
CA GLU A 82 7.82 -14.48 -3.06
C GLU A 82 7.72 -13.17 -2.27
N ARG A 83 8.30 -13.20 -1.05
CA ARG A 83 8.39 -12.02 -0.22
C ARG A 83 9.42 -11.04 -0.77
N THR A 84 9.04 -9.78 -0.88
CA THR A 84 9.92 -8.69 -1.31
C THR A 84 10.01 -7.64 -0.23
N ASP A 85 11.23 -7.39 0.26
CA ASP A 85 11.53 -6.29 1.16
C ASP A 85 11.88 -5.05 0.34
N ILE A 86 11.06 -4.01 0.46
CA ILE A 86 11.19 -2.77 -0.29
C ILE A 86 11.40 -1.61 0.67
N ALA A 87 12.39 -0.76 0.38
CA ALA A 87 12.59 0.51 1.05
C ALA A 87 12.95 1.59 0.02
N VAL A 88 12.20 2.68 0.08
CA VAL A 88 12.42 3.87 -0.76
C VAL A 88 12.70 5.05 0.17
N GLU A 89 13.70 5.85 -0.17
CA GLU A 89 14.09 7.04 0.59
C GLU A 89 14.09 8.25 -0.33
N ASP A 90 13.61 9.37 0.16
CA ASP A 90 13.74 10.66 -0.54
C ASP A 90 14.98 11.44 -0.04
N ASN A 91 15.33 12.53 -0.74
CA ASN A 91 16.47 13.36 -0.36
C ASN A 91 16.22 14.17 0.93
N LEU A 92 14.99 14.17 1.46
CA LEU A 92 14.63 14.82 2.71
C LEU A 92 14.72 13.85 3.91
N GLY A 93 15.10 12.57 3.66
CA GLY A 93 15.22 11.55 4.68
C GLY A 93 13.90 10.85 5.03
N ASN A 94 12.82 11.12 4.30
CA ASN A 94 11.58 10.36 4.47
C ASN A 94 11.76 8.96 3.89
N LYS A 95 11.23 7.96 4.61
CA LYS A 95 11.40 6.54 4.25
C LYS A 95 10.04 5.88 4.08
N LEU A 96 9.83 5.30 2.91
CA LEU A 96 8.72 4.37 2.67
C LEU A 96 9.24 2.95 2.89
N LYS A 97 8.73 2.29 3.92
CA LYS A 97 9.04 0.88 4.24
C LYS A 97 7.74 0.12 4.47
N PHE A 98 7.72 -1.14 4.07
CA PHE A 98 6.61 -2.05 4.32
C PHE A 98 7.03 -3.00 5.45
N LYS A 99 6.32 -2.96 6.57
CA LYS A 99 6.66 -3.69 7.80
C LYS A 99 6.77 -5.19 7.57
N ASP A 100 5.80 -5.75 6.84
CA ASP A 100 5.72 -7.18 6.55
C ASP A 100 6.18 -7.54 5.14
N GLY A 101 6.77 -6.56 4.41
CA GLY A 101 7.12 -6.69 3.00
C GLY A 101 5.90 -6.70 2.08
N LEU A 102 6.16 -6.82 0.79
CA LEU A 102 5.14 -7.09 -0.22
C LEU A 102 5.44 -8.44 -0.87
N TYR A 103 4.42 -9.06 -1.44
CA TYR A 103 4.55 -10.36 -2.06
C TYR A 103 4.29 -10.27 -3.56
N VAL A 104 5.11 -10.95 -4.34
CA VAL A 104 4.92 -11.01 -5.79
C VAL A 104 3.60 -11.68 -6.10
N ASN A 105 2.71 -10.96 -6.75
CA ASN A 105 1.43 -11.47 -7.22
C ASN A 105 1.52 -11.97 -8.66
N ARG A 106 2.26 -11.27 -9.51
CA ARG A 106 2.36 -11.60 -10.92
C ARG A 106 3.62 -11.01 -11.55
N VAL A 107 4.19 -11.77 -12.47
CA VAL A 107 5.20 -11.27 -13.44
C VAL A 107 4.48 -11.08 -14.78
N ARG A 108 4.67 -9.95 -15.43
CA ARG A 108 4.07 -9.65 -16.76
C ARG A 108 5.07 -8.98 -17.67
N ASP A 109 4.72 -9.03 -18.94
CA ASP A 109 5.40 -8.32 -20.01
C ASP A 109 6.93 -8.52 -19.99
N ALA A 110 7.35 -9.78 -19.71
CA ALA A 110 8.75 -10.14 -19.84
C ALA A 110 9.12 -10.11 -21.32
N ASP A 111 9.80 -9.05 -21.74
CA ASP A 111 10.34 -8.91 -23.09
C ASP A 111 11.82 -9.32 -23.08
N PRO A 112 12.14 -10.53 -23.59
CA PRO A 112 13.52 -10.98 -23.66
C PRO A 112 14.23 -10.23 -24.79
N GLY A 113 14.94 -9.18 -24.40
CA GLY A 113 15.84 -8.46 -25.33
C GLY A 113 17.11 -9.23 -25.59
N THR A 114 17.84 -8.87 -26.65
CA THR A 114 19.15 -9.48 -26.96
C THR A 114 20.24 -9.11 -25.94
N GLN A 115 20.08 -8.05 -25.17
CA GLN A 115 21.07 -7.55 -24.20
C GLN A 115 20.47 -7.21 -22.83
N LYS A 116 19.16 -7.02 -22.74
CA LYS A 116 18.47 -6.64 -21.51
C LYS A 116 17.07 -7.22 -21.53
N ASP A 117 16.67 -7.82 -20.43
CA ASP A 117 15.31 -8.25 -20.19
C ASP A 117 14.58 -7.16 -19.40
N VAL A 118 13.36 -6.83 -19.80
CA VAL A 118 12.49 -5.89 -19.07
C VAL A 118 11.24 -6.64 -18.65
N PHE A 119 10.90 -6.57 -17.37
CA PHE A 119 9.70 -7.20 -16.86
C PHE A 119 9.03 -6.38 -15.76
N PHE A 120 7.75 -6.60 -15.58
CA PHE A 120 6.95 -5.97 -14.56
C PHE A 120 6.66 -6.95 -13.43
N LEU A 121 6.81 -6.49 -12.20
CA LEU A 121 6.41 -7.21 -10.99
C LEU A 121 5.23 -6.49 -10.36
N ASP A 122 4.09 -7.18 -10.25
CA ASP A 122 2.96 -6.70 -9.48
C ASP A 122 3.00 -7.34 -8.09
N PHE A 123 2.76 -6.53 -7.08
CA PHE A 123 2.82 -6.92 -5.66
C PHE A 123 1.50 -6.70 -4.97
N ALA A 124 1.26 -7.49 -3.94
CA ALA A 124 0.17 -7.30 -3.00
C ALA A 124 0.61 -7.61 -1.56
N SER A 125 -0.22 -7.28 -0.57
CA SER A 125 0.03 -7.64 0.83
C SER A 125 -0.10 -9.14 1.07
N ALA A 126 0.45 -9.66 2.18
CA ALA A 126 0.29 -11.06 2.59
C ALA A 126 -1.19 -11.41 2.80
N GLU A 127 -1.94 -10.49 3.37
CA GLU A 127 -3.36 -10.67 3.68
C GLU A 127 -4.22 -10.78 2.41
N PHE A 128 -3.79 -10.18 1.30
CA PHE A 128 -4.45 -10.37 0.01
C PHE A 128 -4.45 -11.85 -0.39
N PHE A 129 -3.32 -12.53 -0.28
CA PHE A 129 -3.22 -13.97 -0.60
C PHE A 129 -4.03 -14.83 0.37
N ALA A 130 -3.96 -14.52 1.66
CA ALA A 130 -4.76 -15.22 2.67
C ALA A 130 -6.27 -15.03 2.43
N ASN A 131 -6.70 -13.83 2.03
CA ASN A 131 -8.09 -13.54 1.67
C ASN A 131 -8.61 -14.41 0.51
N GLU A 132 -7.74 -14.72 -0.47
CA GLU A 132 -8.13 -15.58 -1.60
C GLU A 132 -8.41 -17.04 -1.17
N GLN A 133 -7.75 -17.50 -0.12
CA GLN A 133 -7.82 -18.87 0.39
C GLN A 133 -8.90 -19.07 1.47
N GLN A 134 -9.34 -18.00 2.13
CA GLN A 134 -10.29 -18.06 3.23
C GLN A 134 -11.73 -17.78 2.79
N ARG A 135 -12.69 -18.39 3.53
CA ARG A 135 -14.12 -18.16 3.38
C ARG A 135 -14.77 -17.95 4.74
N VAL A 136 -15.69 -17.00 4.80
CA VAL A 136 -16.45 -16.69 6.01
C VAL A 136 -17.73 -17.49 6.01
N MET A 137 -17.83 -18.49 6.90
CA MET A 137 -18.98 -19.41 6.98
C MET A 137 -19.61 -19.49 8.37
N GLN A 138 -18.95 -18.93 9.37
CA GLN A 138 -19.40 -19.01 10.77
C GLN A 138 -20.56 -18.06 11.07
N ARG A 139 -21.20 -18.28 12.22
CA ARG A 139 -22.21 -17.40 12.78
C ARG A 139 -21.53 -16.31 13.60
N PHE A 140 -22.01 -15.10 13.43
CA PHE A 140 -21.57 -13.92 14.15
C PHE A 140 -22.72 -13.33 14.98
N GLU A 141 -22.43 -12.98 16.23
CA GLU A 141 -23.36 -12.36 17.17
C GLU A 141 -22.65 -11.19 17.88
N GLY A 142 -23.23 -10.01 17.85
CA GLY A 142 -22.65 -8.81 18.48
C GLY A 142 -22.49 -7.63 17.53
N LYS A 143 -21.52 -6.77 17.80
CA LYS A 143 -21.28 -5.54 17.06
C LYS A 143 -20.49 -5.80 15.76
N ILE A 144 -20.77 -5.01 14.74
CA ILE A 144 -20.07 -5.13 13.44
C ILE A 144 -18.55 -4.93 13.59
N SER A 145 -18.11 -3.99 14.44
CA SER A 145 -16.68 -3.76 14.68
C SER A 145 -15.96 -4.99 15.24
N GLU A 146 -16.63 -5.78 16.09
CA GLU A 146 -16.12 -7.03 16.63
C GLU A 146 -16.02 -8.10 15.55
N HIS A 147 -17.04 -8.21 14.70
CA HIS A 147 -17.06 -9.15 13.58
C HIS A 147 -15.95 -8.87 12.58
N VAL A 148 -15.77 -7.59 12.20
CA VAL A 148 -14.71 -7.19 11.28
C VAL A 148 -13.33 -7.51 11.86
N LYS A 149 -13.14 -7.28 13.17
CA LYS A 149 -11.90 -7.65 13.88
C LYS A 149 -11.64 -9.15 13.85
N GLU A 150 -12.67 -9.96 14.12
CA GLU A 150 -12.59 -11.42 14.10
C GLU A 150 -12.27 -11.94 12.68
N ILE A 151 -12.99 -11.46 11.67
CA ILE A 151 -12.80 -11.87 10.27
C ILE A 151 -11.38 -11.57 9.78
N ILE A 152 -10.86 -10.36 10.05
CA ILE A 152 -9.50 -9.99 9.65
C ILE A 152 -8.45 -10.77 10.46
N GLY A 153 -8.76 -11.13 11.70
CA GLY A 153 -7.92 -12.02 12.51
C GLY A 153 -7.71 -13.41 11.87
N THR A 154 -8.69 -13.93 11.13
CA THR A 154 -8.58 -15.26 10.46
C THR A 154 -7.51 -15.27 9.35
N ILE A 155 -7.17 -14.12 8.80
CA ILE A 155 -6.11 -13.94 7.78
C ILE A 155 -4.84 -13.30 8.34
N ASN A 156 -4.67 -13.32 9.68
CA ASN A 156 -3.54 -12.72 10.40
C ASN A 156 -3.40 -11.19 10.20
N GLY A 157 -4.44 -10.52 9.72
CA GLY A 157 -4.45 -9.07 9.56
C GLY A 157 -4.52 -8.36 10.91
N LYS A 158 -3.90 -7.18 10.97
CA LYS A 158 -3.88 -6.32 12.15
C LYS A 158 -4.51 -4.99 11.82
N PHE A 159 -5.30 -4.47 12.76
CA PHE A 159 -5.86 -3.14 12.62
C PHE A 159 -4.87 -2.08 13.11
N GLU A 160 -4.72 -1.04 12.33
CA GLU A 160 -4.14 0.22 12.73
C GLU A 160 -5.18 1.03 13.50
N GLN A 161 -6.38 1.15 12.93
CA GLN A 161 -7.49 1.85 13.54
C GLN A 161 -8.81 1.09 13.32
N LEU A 162 -9.59 0.95 14.39
CA LEU A 162 -10.88 0.28 14.40
C LEU A 162 -11.87 1.13 15.20
N ASP A 163 -12.80 1.77 14.52
CA ASP A 163 -13.86 2.55 15.15
C ASP A 163 -15.01 1.63 15.59
N ASN A 164 -15.55 1.89 16.77
CA ASN A 164 -16.63 1.10 17.33
C ASN A 164 -17.98 1.39 16.67
N THR A 165 -18.80 0.32 16.57
CA THR A 165 -20.17 0.40 16.04
C THR A 165 -21.20 0.24 17.16
N SER A 166 -22.37 0.89 17.01
CA SER A 166 -23.38 0.96 18.07
C SER A 166 -24.29 -0.26 18.15
N LEU A 167 -24.73 -0.79 17.00
CA LEU A 167 -25.78 -1.79 16.94
C LEU A 167 -25.22 -3.21 16.80
N SER A 168 -25.89 -4.17 17.46
CA SER A 168 -25.68 -5.58 17.19
C SER A 168 -26.24 -5.95 15.81
N TYR A 169 -25.47 -6.69 15.06
CA TYR A 169 -25.81 -7.17 13.73
C TYR A 169 -25.47 -8.65 13.61
N ASN A 170 -26.44 -9.51 13.92
CA ASN A 170 -26.22 -10.96 13.87
C ASN A 170 -26.43 -11.49 12.45
N PHE A 171 -25.48 -12.30 11.97
CA PHE A 171 -25.56 -12.91 10.65
C PHE A 171 -24.80 -14.25 10.59
N ILE A 172 -25.04 -14.99 9.55
CA ILE A 172 -24.29 -16.19 9.21
C ILE A 172 -23.46 -15.88 7.96
N GLY A 173 -22.18 -16.21 8.00
CA GLY A 173 -21.30 -16.09 6.85
C GLY A 173 -21.85 -16.86 5.65
N ASN A 174 -21.78 -16.27 4.46
CA ASN A 174 -22.38 -16.80 3.24
C ASN A 174 -21.32 -17.23 2.21
N ASP A 175 -20.25 -17.85 2.69
CA ASP A 175 -19.14 -18.37 1.86
C ASP A 175 -18.43 -17.30 1.01
N ARG A 176 -18.36 -16.07 1.55
CA ARG A 176 -17.66 -14.97 0.90
C ARG A 176 -16.25 -14.79 1.46
N LYS A 177 -15.39 -14.16 0.67
CA LYS A 177 -14.03 -13.80 1.09
C LYS A 177 -14.07 -12.79 2.24
N PRO A 178 -13.06 -12.80 3.15
CA PRO A 178 -12.97 -11.86 4.26
C PRO A 178 -13.11 -10.39 3.87
N PHE A 179 -12.37 -9.91 2.89
CA PHE A 179 -12.43 -8.51 2.46
C PHE A 179 -13.81 -8.10 1.94
N TYR A 180 -14.44 -8.98 1.14
CA TYR A 180 -15.81 -8.74 0.68
C TYR A 180 -16.77 -8.62 1.86
N THR A 181 -16.68 -9.52 2.83
CA THR A 181 -17.55 -9.52 4.01
C THR A 181 -17.33 -8.27 4.85
N CYS A 182 -16.07 -7.84 5.07
CA CYS A 182 -15.77 -6.60 5.79
C CYS A 182 -16.31 -5.36 5.07
N THR A 183 -16.16 -5.26 3.75
CA THR A 183 -16.73 -4.15 2.96
C THR A 183 -18.27 -4.15 3.01
N TRP A 184 -18.88 -5.32 2.93
CA TRP A 184 -20.33 -5.44 3.06
C TRP A 184 -20.79 -5.03 4.47
N LEU A 185 -20.09 -5.43 5.52
CA LEU A 185 -20.36 -4.99 6.89
C LEU A 185 -20.17 -3.48 7.08
N ALA A 186 -19.16 -2.89 6.43
CA ALA A 186 -18.95 -1.44 6.46
C ALA A 186 -20.17 -0.67 5.93
N SER A 187 -20.86 -1.20 4.90
CA SER A 187 -22.09 -0.59 4.36
C SER A 187 -23.29 -0.69 5.31
N LYS A 188 -23.22 -1.51 6.35
CA LYS A 188 -24.27 -1.71 7.38
C LYS A 188 -23.92 -1.07 8.71
N ALA A 189 -22.67 -0.65 8.87
CA ALA A 189 -22.16 -0.15 10.13
C ALA A 189 -22.73 1.23 10.47
N VAL A 190 -23.12 1.38 11.73
CA VAL A 190 -23.55 2.64 12.34
C VAL A 190 -22.56 2.96 13.47
N PRO A 191 -21.98 4.16 13.51
CA PRO A 191 -21.00 4.52 14.53
C PRO A 191 -21.61 4.52 15.94
N ASP A 192 -20.79 4.24 16.94
CA ASP A 192 -21.14 4.51 18.32
C ASP A 192 -21.15 6.03 18.56
N LYS A 193 -21.85 6.51 19.59
CA LYS A 193 -22.05 7.94 19.88
C LYS A 193 -20.74 8.71 19.99
N ASP A 194 -19.68 8.07 20.47
CA ASP A 194 -18.36 8.66 20.62
C ASP A 194 -17.54 8.68 19.33
N VAL A 195 -18.04 8.03 18.27
CA VAL A 195 -17.34 7.87 16.99
C VAL A 195 -17.94 8.74 15.90
N GLY A 196 -19.24 9.04 15.98
CA GLY A 196 -19.93 9.86 14.98
C GLY A 196 -21.44 9.74 15.10
N SER A 197 -22.16 10.48 14.27
CA SER A 197 -23.62 10.52 14.26
C SER A 197 -24.25 10.03 12.97
N ARG A 198 -23.44 9.84 11.93
CA ARG A 198 -23.89 9.48 10.57
C ARG A 198 -23.47 8.08 10.21
N ALA A 199 -24.34 7.34 9.51
CA ALA A 199 -23.98 6.04 8.96
C ALA A 199 -22.93 6.20 7.85
N GLY A 200 -21.97 5.30 7.85
CA GLY A 200 -20.94 5.23 6.84
C GLY A 200 -19.59 4.86 7.43
N PHE A 201 -19.09 3.70 7.00
CA PHE A 201 -17.77 3.21 7.35
C PHE A 201 -17.01 2.86 6.09
N LEU A 202 -15.70 2.99 6.17
CA LEU A 202 -14.77 2.53 5.15
C LEU A 202 -13.91 1.41 5.73
N PHE A 203 -13.68 0.39 4.92
CA PHE A 203 -12.74 -0.69 5.21
C PHE A 203 -11.64 -0.67 4.17
N TYR A 204 -10.41 -0.42 4.61
CA TYR A 204 -9.26 -0.29 3.72
C TYR A 204 -7.96 -0.72 4.41
N GLN A 205 -6.93 -0.97 3.61
CA GLN A 205 -5.59 -1.30 4.09
C GLN A 205 -4.63 -0.17 3.76
N THR A 206 -3.78 0.17 4.74
CA THR A 206 -2.61 1.04 4.60
C THR A 206 -1.33 0.22 4.79
N ARG A 207 -0.18 0.82 4.58
CA ARG A 207 1.10 0.18 4.89
C ARG A 207 1.27 -0.20 6.37
N ASP A 208 0.54 0.44 7.25
CA ASP A 208 0.63 0.27 8.70
C ASP A 208 -0.39 -0.73 9.25
N GLY A 209 -1.41 -1.09 8.44
CA GLY A 209 -2.43 -2.09 8.80
C GLY A 209 -3.79 -1.84 8.18
N PHE A 210 -4.78 -2.60 8.66
CA PHE A 210 -6.17 -2.41 8.27
C PHE A 210 -6.81 -1.27 9.04
N ASN A 211 -7.75 -0.64 8.38
CA ASN A 211 -8.55 0.44 8.94
C ASN A 211 -10.03 0.16 8.74
N PHE A 212 -10.80 0.31 9.80
CA PHE A 212 -12.25 0.29 9.77
C PHE A 212 -12.76 1.56 10.44
N ARG A 213 -13.01 2.58 9.62
CA ARG A 213 -13.19 3.95 10.10
C ARG A 213 -14.55 4.52 9.72
N SER A 214 -15.16 5.19 10.68
CA SER A 214 -16.29 6.07 10.40
C SER A 214 -15.88 7.23 9.50
N ILE A 215 -16.72 7.59 8.54
CA ILE A 215 -16.52 8.75 7.69
C ILE A 215 -16.44 10.04 8.53
N ASP A 216 -17.26 10.16 9.57
CA ASP A 216 -17.22 11.31 10.49
C ASP A 216 -15.83 11.46 11.13
N LYS A 217 -15.24 10.34 11.61
CA LYS A 217 -13.89 10.36 12.21
C LYS A 217 -12.79 10.71 11.20
N LEU A 218 -12.95 10.36 9.94
CA LEU A 218 -12.01 10.75 8.91
C LEU A 218 -12.05 12.25 8.64
N PHE A 219 -13.22 12.87 8.71
CA PHE A 219 -13.38 14.32 8.56
C PHE A 219 -12.98 15.13 9.79
N GLU A 220 -12.96 14.53 10.97
CA GLU A 220 -12.51 15.18 12.22
C GLU A 220 -10.98 15.29 12.33
N GLN A 221 -10.21 14.65 11.44
CA GLN A 221 -8.76 14.68 11.47
C GLN A 221 -8.22 16.07 11.12
N ASP A 222 -7.14 16.46 11.79
CA ASP A 222 -6.41 17.67 11.40
C ASP A 222 -5.87 17.56 9.97
N PRO A 223 -5.89 18.64 9.19
CA PRO A 223 -5.37 18.64 7.84
C PRO A 223 -3.85 18.39 7.85
N VAL A 224 -3.43 17.32 7.19
CA VAL A 224 -2.00 16.96 7.06
C VAL A 224 -1.27 17.91 6.12
N LYS A 225 -1.97 18.46 5.12
CA LYS A 225 -1.38 19.32 4.11
C LYS A 225 -2.41 20.30 3.55
N THR A 226 -1.99 21.54 3.36
CA THR A 226 -2.80 22.58 2.73
C THR A 226 -2.34 22.76 1.27
N PHE A 227 -3.28 22.69 0.33
CA PHE A 227 -3.04 22.98 -1.07
C PHE A 227 -3.59 24.37 -1.38
N ILE A 228 -2.76 25.21 -1.98
CA ILE A 228 -3.17 26.55 -2.38
C ILE A 228 -3.24 26.56 -3.91
N PHE A 229 -4.45 26.77 -4.43
CA PHE A 229 -4.65 27.04 -5.85
C PHE A 229 -4.51 28.53 -6.10
N ASN A 230 -3.48 28.92 -6.87
CA ASN A 230 -3.27 30.31 -7.28
C ASN A 230 -3.62 30.44 -8.77
N ASN A 231 -4.75 31.06 -9.06
CA ASN A 231 -5.12 31.40 -10.44
C ASN A 231 -4.29 32.62 -10.87
N THR A 232 -3.45 32.44 -11.88
CA THR A 232 -2.49 33.46 -12.38
C THR A 232 -3.17 34.66 -13.05
N GLY A 233 -4.11 35.30 -12.44
CA GLY A 233 -4.83 36.46 -12.97
C GLY A 233 -5.43 37.35 -11.89
N GLU A 234 -5.48 36.91 -10.67
CA GLU A 234 -6.03 37.69 -9.57
C GLU A 234 -4.98 37.87 -8.48
N THR A 235 -4.93 39.07 -7.90
CA THR A 235 -4.14 39.33 -6.69
C THR A 235 -4.60 38.33 -5.63
N PRO A 236 -3.70 37.53 -5.02
CA PRO A 236 -4.11 36.57 -3.98
C PRO A 236 -4.88 37.36 -2.91
N PRO A 237 -6.01 36.81 -2.40
CA PRO A 237 -6.58 37.36 -1.18
C PRO A 237 -5.50 37.33 -0.12
N GLU A 238 -5.52 38.31 0.79
CA GLU A 238 -4.56 38.46 1.88
C GLU A 238 -4.57 37.14 2.72
N VAL A 239 -3.74 36.19 2.30
CA VAL A 239 -3.59 34.92 2.97
C VAL A 239 -2.47 35.07 3.98
N ASP A 240 -2.75 34.69 5.21
CA ASP A 240 -1.76 34.74 6.31
C ASP A 240 -0.44 34.13 5.85
N ALA A 241 0.67 34.82 6.05
CA ALA A 241 2.01 34.41 5.61
C ALA A 241 2.37 32.99 6.14
N ASN A 242 1.77 32.56 7.25
CA ASN A 242 1.92 31.23 7.83
C ASN A 242 1.26 30.13 6.98
N VAL A 243 0.15 30.43 6.29
CA VAL A 243 -0.54 29.48 5.40
C VAL A 243 0.23 29.33 4.08
N LEU A 244 0.81 30.42 3.57
CA LEU A 244 1.66 30.39 2.38
C LEU A 244 2.96 29.58 2.60
N ALA A 245 3.51 29.61 3.81
CA ALA A 245 4.72 28.87 4.16
C ALA A 245 4.51 27.35 4.28
N SER A 246 3.28 26.89 4.52
CA SER A 246 2.94 25.47 4.69
C SER A 246 2.23 24.82 3.49
N GLY A 247 1.84 25.61 2.48
CA GLY A 247 1.07 25.14 1.35
C GLY A 247 1.90 24.62 0.17
N THR A 248 1.39 23.63 -0.54
CA THR A 248 1.91 23.21 -1.84
C THR A 248 1.18 23.97 -2.95
N LYS A 249 1.94 24.74 -3.74
CA LYS A 249 1.39 25.47 -4.88
C LYS A 249 1.04 24.50 -6.01
N ILE A 250 -0.21 24.50 -6.44
CA ILE A 250 -0.66 23.78 -7.65
C ILE A 250 -0.71 24.84 -8.77
N GLU A 251 0.17 24.74 -9.76
CA GLU A 251 0.27 25.76 -10.81
C GLU A 251 -0.74 25.59 -11.93
N LYS A 252 -1.22 24.41 -12.23
CA LYS A 252 -2.36 24.14 -13.13
C LYS A 252 -2.71 22.65 -13.16
N LEU A 253 -4.00 22.31 -13.10
CA LEU A 253 -4.52 21.03 -13.58
C LEU A 253 -5.09 21.30 -14.99
N GLU A 254 -4.40 20.83 -16.02
CA GLU A 254 -4.95 20.66 -17.36
C GLU A 254 -5.59 19.29 -17.49
#